data_48c08f5a1d879d3662c02e9600a13119
#
_entry.id   48c08f5a1d879d3662c02e9600a13119
#
_cell.length_a   1.000
_cell.length_b   1.000
_cell.length_c   1.000
_cell.angle_alpha   90.00
_cell.angle_beta   90.00
_cell.angle_gamma   90.00
#
_symmetry.space_group_name_H-M   'P 1'
#
loop_
_entity.id
_entity.type
_entity.pdbx_description
1 polymer ?
#
loop_
_entity_poly.entity_id
_entity_poly.type
_entity_poly.pdbx_seq_one_letter_code
_entity_poly.pdbx_strand_id
1 'polypeptide(L)'
;MIVSAKIDEKELKQIIKDLDKLFPSSDTKLRTTLRSALRKSATPLRTELRTNIKTDIKPTRPGAESDKTGQLVKSIGIINGKTKGGRKPSVYVGPRVKGSFSAKDKTGFYFFFHEYGFYNAPALRMLDKTARAKGQQVMDSVINKLKTIIEKRFAKRMK
;
A
#
# COMPACT_ATOMS: atom_id res chain seq x y z
N MET A 1 5.21 -2.61 20.90
CA MET A 1 4.24 -1.53 21.05
C MET A 1 3.71 -1.19 19.66
N ILE A 2 2.48 -1.62 19.34
CA ILE A 2 1.84 -1.34 18.06
C ILE A 2 1.35 0.10 18.15
N VAL A 3 1.98 1.02 17.40
CA VAL A 3 1.44 2.36 17.22
C VAL A 3 0.27 2.23 16.27
N SER A 4 -0.92 1.97 16.81
CA SER A 4 -2.15 2.16 16.07
C SER A 4 -2.33 3.67 15.87
N ALA A 5 -2.25 4.14 14.62
CA ALA A 5 -2.83 5.41 14.29
C ALA A 5 -4.29 5.34 14.80
N LYS A 6 -4.67 6.21 15.74
CA LYS A 6 -6.05 6.33 16.23
C LYS A 6 -6.89 6.89 15.09
N ILE A 7 -7.30 6.00 14.20
CA ILE A 7 -8.43 6.26 13.33
C ILE A 7 -9.62 6.15 14.25
N ASP A 8 -10.55 7.08 14.15
CA ASP A 8 -11.85 6.85 14.72
C ASP A 8 -12.48 5.68 13.94
N GLU A 9 -12.24 4.46 14.48
CA GLU A 9 -12.75 3.22 13.88
C GLU A 9 -14.26 3.27 13.68
N LYS A 10 -14.98 4.08 14.47
CA LYS A 10 -16.42 4.28 14.36
C LYS A 10 -16.76 5.09 13.11
N GLU A 11 -16.02 6.17 12.85
CA GLU A 11 -16.22 6.99 11.65
C GLU A 11 -15.92 6.20 10.37
N LEU A 12 -14.83 5.45 10.37
CA LEU A 12 -14.47 4.58 9.24
C LEU A 12 -15.51 3.46 9.03
N LYS A 13 -15.96 2.81 10.09
CA LYS A 13 -17.02 1.78 10.04
C LYS A 13 -18.34 2.35 9.54
N GLN A 14 -18.68 3.57 9.95
CA GLN A 14 -19.90 4.25 9.49
C GLN A 14 -19.80 4.57 7.99
N ILE A 15 -18.70 5.16 7.54
CA ILE A 15 -18.45 5.43 6.11
C ILE A 15 -18.53 4.13 5.27
N ILE A 16 -17.99 3.04 5.78
CA ILE A 16 -18.04 1.73 5.10
C ILE A 16 -19.48 1.22 5.03
N LYS A 17 -20.26 1.33 6.11
CA LYS A 17 -21.69 0.93 6.11
C LYS A 17 -22.52 1.76 5.14
N ASP A 18 -22.28 3.06 5.10
CA ASP A 18 -22.99 3.95 4.19
C ASP A 18 -22.57 3.70 2.73
N LEU A 19 -21.31 3.40 2.50
CA LEU A 19 -20.85 2.92 1.20
C LEU A 19 -21.53 1.58 0.80
N ASP A 20 -21.65 0.64 1.69
CA ASP A 20 -22.28 -0.66 1.40
C ASP A 20 -23.79 -0.52 1.10
N LYS A 21 -24.50 0.41 1.81
CA LYS A 21 -25.93 0.70 1.57
C LYS A 21 -26.15 1.44 0.23
N LEU A 22 -25.26 2.35 -0.12
CA LEU A 22 -25.38 3.18 -1.32
C LEU A 22 -24.89 2.46 -2.59
N PHE A 23 -24.13 1.39 -2.44
CA PHE A 23 -23.40 0.78 -3.55
C PHE A 23 -23.42 -0.75 -3.47
N PRO A 24 -24.37 -1.37 -4.17
CA PRO A 24 -24.36 -2.81 -4.28
C PRO A 24 -23.01 -3.28 -4.86
N SER A 25 -22.54 -4.41 -4.39
CA SER A 25 -21.25 -5.01 -4.77
C SER A 25 -21.07 -5.24 -6.27
N SER A 26 -22.13 -5.09 -7.06
CA SER A 26 -22.16 -5.19 -8.54
C SER A 26 -21.70 -3.94 -9.30
N ASP A 27 -21.57 -2.76 -8.65
CA ASP A 27 -21.19 -1.52 -9.34
C ASP A 27 -19.68 -1.49 -9.68
N THR A 28 -19.36 -1.93 -10.88
CA THR A 28 -17.99 -1.99 -11.41
C THR A 28 -17.34 -0.61 -11.53
N LYS A 29 -18.11 0.42 -11.88
CA LYS A 29 -17.61 1.80 -12.02
C LYS A 29 -17.18 2.36 -10.67
N LEU A 30 -17.98 2.14 -9.63
CA LEU A 30 -17.61 2.54 -8.28
C LEU A 30 -16.35 1.82 -7.79
N ARG A 31 -16.29 0.51 -7.97
CA ARG A 31 -15.12 -0.30 -7.57
C ARG A 31 -13.84 0.24 -8.20
N THR A 32 -13.90 0.61 -9.48
CA THR A 32 -12.77 1.20 -10.20
C THR A 32 -12.39 2.56 -9.61
N THR A 33 -13.38 3.40 -9.32
CA THR A 33 -13.18 4.73 -8.72
C THR A 33 -12.55 4.62 -7.32
N LEU A 34 -13.09 3.74 -6.46
CA LEU A 34 -12.55 3.48 -5.13
C LEU A 34 -11.11 2.96 -5.18
N ARG A 35 -10.84 2.01 -6.09
CA ARG A 35 -9.48 1.50 -6.29
C ARG A 35 -8.51 2.58 -6.74
N SER A 36 -8.93 3.45 -7.65
CA SER A 36 -8.14 4.60 -8.09
C SER A 36 -7.84 5.56 -6.95
N ALA A 37 -8.84 5.87 -6.11
CA ALA A 37 -8.67 6.70 -4.92
C ALA A 37 -7.67 6.09 -3.93
N LEU A 38 -7.83 4.79 -3.61
CA LEU A 38 -6.91 4.06 -2.73
C LEU A 38 -5.48 4.06 -3.28
N ARG A 39 -5.29 3.81 -4.60
CA ARG A 39 -3.97 3.84 -5.23
C ARG A 39 -3.30 5.20 -5.13
N LYS A 40 -4.05 6.27 -5.39
CA LYS A 40 -3.54 7.65 -5.28
C LYS A 40 -3.16 7.99 -3.84
N SER A 41 -3.95 7.55 -2.87
CA SER A 41 -3.65 7.76 -1.45
C SER A 41 -2.46 6.92 -0.95
N ALA A 42 -2.20 5.74 -1.53
CA ALA A 42 -1.07 4.89 -1.17
C ALA A 42 0.28 5.34 -1.75
N THR A 43 0.30 6.37 -2.58
CA THR A 43 1.54 6.89 -3.21
C THR A 43 2.59 7.33 -2.17
N PRO A 44 2.26 8.09 -1.11
CA PRO A 44 3.24 8.47 -0.08
C PRO A 44 3.90 7.27 0.59
N LEU A 45 3.14 6.20 0.92
CA LEU A 45 3.71 4.96 1.49
C LEU A 45 4.72 4.30 0.54
N ARG A 46 4.40 4.23 -0.77
CA ARG A 46 5.33 3.68 -1.76
C ARG A 46 6.61 4.51 -1.83
N THR A 47 6.50 5.82 -1.84
CA THR A 47 7.65 6.72 -1.92
C THR A 47 8.53 6.58 -0.67
N GLU A 48 7.93 6.62 0.51
CA GLU A 48 8.63 6.47 1.79
C GLU A 48 9.34 5.12 1.89
N LEU A 49 8.65 4.01 1.53
CA LEU A 49 9.25 2.68 1.54
C LEU A 49 10.47 2.60 0.60
N ARG A 50 10.39 3.22 -0.56
CA ARG A 50 11.52 3.28 -1.50
C ARG A 50 12.69 4.10 -0.93
N THR A 51 12.40 5.17 -0.20
CA THR A 51 13.42 5.96 0.50
C THR A 51 14.08 5.13 1.60
N ASN A 52 13.30 4.48 2.46
CA ASN A 52 13.83 3.64 3.53
C ASN A 52 14.72 2.50 3.00
N ILE A 53 14.35 1.89 1.86
CA ILE A 53 15.19 0.86 1.22
C ILE A 53 16.54 1.46 0.78
N LYS A 54 16.55 2.66 0.21
CA LYS A 54 17.79 3.32 -0.23
C LYS A 54 18.69 3.72 0.93
N THR A 55 18.10 4.16 2.05
CA THR A 55 18.85 4.63 3.21
C THR A 55 19.32 3.50 4.11
N ASP A 56 18.49 2.49 4.32
CA ASP A 56 18.75 1.45 5.32
C ASP A 56 19.55 0.26 4.76
N ILE A 57 19.43 -0.02 3.47
CA ILE A 57 20.21 -1.08 2.82
C ILE A 57 21.52 -0.50 2.31
N LYS A 58 22.56 -0.66 3.10
CA LYS A 58 23.93 -0.28 2.72
C LYS A 58 24.59 -1.39 1.90
N PRO A 59 25.41 -1.07 0.88
CA PRO A 59 26.21 -2.08 0.17
C PRO A 59 27.14 -2.78 1.17
N THR A 60 27.16 -4.10 1.14
CA THR A 60 27.94 -4.95 2.06
C THR A 60 29.44 -4.93 1.77
N ARG A 61 29.87 -4.38 0.63
CA ARG A 61 31.29 -4.25 0.25
C ARG A 61 31.49 -2.95 -0.54
N PRO A 62 32.61 -2.23 -0.32
CA PRO A 62 33.01 -1.13 -1.20
C PRO A 62 33.16 -1.67 -2.64
N GLY A 63 32.49 -1.05 -3.62
CA GLY A 63 32.50 -1.51 -5.00
C GLY A 63 31.48 -2.60 -5.37
N ALA A 64 30.75 -3.22 -4.43
CA ALA A 64 29.60 -4.04 -4.71
C ALA A 64 28.44 -3.11 -5.08
N GLU A 65 28.25 -2.96 -6.38
CA GLU A 65 27.29 -2.03 -6.92
C GLU A 65 25.86 -2.20 -6.36
N SER A 66 25.26 -1.08 -6.15
CA SER A 66 23.87 -0.85 -5.73
C SER A 66 22.79 -1.46 -6.66
N ASP A 67 23.13 -2.25 -7.65
CA ASP A 67 22.18 -2.82 -8.61
C ASP A 67 21.08 -3.62 -7.93
N LYS A 68 21.42 -4.40 -6.90
CA LYS A 68 20.43 -5.16 -6.13
C LYS A 68 19.46 -4.24 -5.37
N THR A 69 19.97 -3.16 -4.78
CA THR A 69 19.15 -2.16 -4.09
C THR A 69 18.29 -1.39 -5.09
N GLY A 70 18.84 -1.00 -6.23
CA GLY A 70 18.12 -0.31 -7.31
C GLY A 70 16.99 -1.16 -7.87
N GLN A 71 17.22 -2.46 -8.09
CA GLN A 71 16.19 -3.40 -8.52
C GLN A 71 15.12 -3.60 -7.43
N LEU A 72 15.53 -3.73 -6.16
CA LEU A 72 14.60 -3.83 -5.04
C LEU A 72 13.70 -2.60 -4.94
N VAL A 73 14.26 -1.39 -5.04
CA VAL A 73 13.51 -0.14 -5.07
C VAL A 73 12.51 -0.11 -6.24
N LYS A 74 12.93 -0.56 -7.44
CA LYS A 74 12.04 -0.66 -8.62
C LYS A 74 10.92 -1.68 -8.41
N SER A 75 11.15 -2.76 -7.66
CA SER A 75 10.16 -3.79 -7.36
C SER A 75 9.02 -3.29 -6.47
N ILE A 76 9.28 -2.27 -5.62
CA ILE A 76 8.26 -1.71 -4.74
C ILE A 76 7.18 -1.02 -5.55
N GLY A 77 5.96 -1.48 -5.38
CA GLY A 77 4.80 -0.99 -6.11
C GLY A 77 3.54 -0.92 -5.29
N ILE A 78 2.51 -0.32 -5.89
CA ILE A 78 1.15 -0.35 -5.39
C ILE A 78 0.43 -1.50 -6.10
N ILE A 79 0.03 -2.51 -5.34
CA ILE A 79 -0.52 -3.78 -5.83
C ILE A 79 -2.03 -3.78 -5.56
N ASN A 80 -2.81 -4.10 -6.56
CA ASN A 80 -4.26 -4.27 -6.37
C ASN A 80 -4.56 -5.60 -5.71
N GLY A 81 -5.38 -5.59 -4.68
CA GLY A 81 -5.93 -6.82 -4.11
C GLY A 81 -6.85 -7.54 -5.08
N LYS A 82 -6.96 -8.86 -4.91
CA LYS A 82 -7.89 -9.69 -5.69
C LYS A 82 -9.34 -9.36 -5.32
N THR A 83 -10.17 -9.06 -6.31
CA THR A 83 -11.59 -8.70 -6.12
C THR A 83 -12.56 -9.81 -6.52
N LYS A 84 -12.09 -11.04 -6.75
CA LYS A 84 -12.98 -12.18 -7.02
C LYS A 84 -13.91 -12.45 -5.83
N GLY A 85 -15.16 -12.80 -6.09
CA GLY A 85 -16.14 -13.18 -5.07
C GLY A 85 -16.70 -12.00 -4.25
N GLY A 86 -16.91 -10.83 -4.83
CA GLY A 86 -17.56 -9.71 -4.13
C GLY A 86 -16.68 -8.98 -3.11
N ARG A 87 -15.40 -9.31 -3.00
CA ARG A 87 -14.49 -8.67 -2.03
C ARG A 87 -14.36 -7.19 -2.28
N LYS A 88 -14.28 -6.42 -1.18
CA LYS A 88 -14.06 -4.96 -1.19
C LYS A 88 -12.75 -4.62 -1.90
N PRO A 89 -12.67 -3.49 -2.63
CA PRO A 89 -11.43 -3.07 -3.26
C PRO A 89 -10.34 -2.85 -2.20
N SER A 90 -9.19 -3.46 -2.41
CA SER A 90 -8.03 -3.33 -1.53
C SER A 90 -6.78 -2.99 -2.34
N VAL A 91 -5.81 -2.35 -1.68
CA VAL A 91 -4.54 -1.96 -2.27
C VAL A 91 -3.44 -2.24 -1.25
N TYR A 92 -2.36 -2.81 -1.72
CA TYR A 92 -1.17 -3.12 -0.93
C TYR A 92 0.03 -2.36 -1.45
N VAL A 93 0.92 -1.95 -0.56
CA VAL A 93 2.24 -1.39 -0.91
C VAL A 93 3.31 -2.39 -0.49
N GLY A 94 4.17 -2.77 -1.43
CA GLY A 94 5.21 -3.75 -1.15
C GLY A 94 5.94 -4.20 -2.41
N PRO A 95 6.85 -5.17 -2.25
CA PRO A 95 7.61 -5.73 -3.36
C PRO A 95 6.69 -6.51 -4.31
N ARG A 96 6.88 -6.29 -5.59
CA ARG A 96 6.25 -7.10 -6.64
C ARG A 96 7.15 -8.29 -6.93
N VAL A 97 6.62 -9.47 -6.71
CA VAL A 97 7.24 -10.71 -7.14
C VAL A 97 6.54 -11.16 -8.41
N LYS A 98 7.21 -11.05 -9.56
CA LYS A 98 6.72 -11.57 -10.83
C LYS A 98 7.36 -12.92 -11.10
N GLY A 99 6.55 -13.90 -11.47
CA GLY A 99 7.00 -15.18 -12.03
C GLY A 99 7.42 -16.24 -11.04
N SER A 100 7.85 -17.38 -11.57
CA SER A 100 8.42 -18.53 -10.87
C SER A 100 9.76 -18.16 -10.24
N PHE A 101 10.17 -18.89 -9.20
CA PHE A 101 11.46 -18.73 -8.48
C PHE A 101 12.71 -18.75 -9.37
N SER A 102 12.59 -19.10 -10.65
CA SER A 102 13.68 -19.18 -11.63
C SER A 102 13.92 -17.91 -12.47
N ALA A 103 13.02 -16.91 -12.45
CA ALA A 103 13.15 -15.74 -13.32
C ALA A 103 14.15 -14.70 -12.78
N LYS A 104 14.84 -13.99 -13.69
CA LYS A 104 15.84 -12.94 -13.39
C LYS A 104 15.28 -11.75 -12.58
N ASP A 105 13.97 -11.60 -12.49
CA ASP A 105 13.27 -10.48 -11.82
C ASP A 105 12.94 -10.73 -10.33
N LYS A 106 13.66 -11.61 -9.65
CA LYS A 106 13.41 -12.06 -8.27
C LYS A 106 13.78 -11.07 -7.17
N THR A 107 14.13 -9.86 -7.50
CA THR A 107 14.63 -8.87 -6.55
C THR A 107 13.64 -8.49 -5.46
N GLY A 108 12.33 -8.60 -5.71
CA GLY A 108 11.30 -8.42 -4.69
C GLY A 108 11.34 -9.42 -3.54
N PHE A 109 11.87 -10.63 -3.77
CA PHE A 109 11.98 -11.69 -2.76
C PHE A 109 12.99 -11.33 -1.65
N TYR A 110 14.09 -10.70 -2.00
CA TYR A 110 15.11 -10.31 -1.02
C TYR A 110 14.64 -9.25 -0.03
N PHE A 111 13.53 -8.56 -0.32
CA PHE A 111 12.92 -7.59 0.59
C PHE A 111 12.62 -8.21 1.95
N PHE A 112 12.10 -9.42 1.98
CA PHE A 112 11.72 -10.10 3.23
C PHE A 112 12.91 -10.42 4.12
N PHE A 113 14.08 -10.71 3.54
CA PHE A 113 15.30 -10.92 4.32
C PHE A 113 15.76 -9.64 5.00
N HIS A 114 15.63 -8.50 4.35
CA HIS A 114 15.94 -7.20 4.96
C HIS A 114 14.87 -6.77 5.98
N GLU A 115 13.61 -7.07 5.71
CA GLU A 115 12.50 -6.68 6.60
C GLU A 115 12.55 -7.42 7.93
N TYR A 116 12.73 -8.74 7.88
CA TYR A 116 12.66 -9.62 9.05
C TYR A 116 14.02 -10.03 9.62
N GLY A 117 15.09 -9.69 8.92
CA GLY A 117 16.43 -10.18 9.23
C GLY A 117 16.66 -11.58 8.67
N PHE A 118 17.93 -11.92 8.44
CA PHE A 118 18.33 -13.23 7.95
C PHE A 118 19.74 -13.56 8.43
N TYR A 119 19.90 -14.75 9.04
CA TYR A 119 21.18 -15.22 9.57
C TYR A 119 21.78 -14.22 10.55
N ASN A 120 22.87 -13.55 10.22
CA ASN A 120 23.53 -12.56 11.09
C ASN A 120 23.14 -11.10 10.76
N ALA A 121 22.16 -10.87 9.85
CA ALA A 121 21.72 -9.54 9.50
C ALA A 121 20.48 -9.14 10.33
N PRO A 122 20.51 -7.99 11.02
CA PRO A 122 19.37 -7.54 11.82
C PRO A 122 18.17 -7.15 10.94
N ALA A 123 16.98 -7.28 11.50
CA ALA A 123 15.74 -6.85 10.85
C ALA A 123 15.69 -5.33 10.70
N LEU A 124 15.50 -4.82 9.49
CA LEU A 124 15.42 -3.38 9.22
C LEU A 124 14.03 -2.79 9.48
N ARG A 125 12.96 -3.62 9.48
CA ARG A 125 11.56 -3.25 9.74
C ARG A 125 11.09 -2.03 8.94
N MET A 126 11.41 -2.00 7.67
CA MET A 126 11.14 -0.87 6.78
C MET A 126 9.65 -0.61 6.56
N LEU A 127 8.83 -1.68 6.55
CA LEU A 127 7.36 -1.56 6.48
C LEU A 127 6.80 -0.86 7.72
N ASP A 128 7.26 -1.24 8.91
CA ASP A 128 6.82 -0.65 10.16
C ASP A 128 7.23 0.84 10.24
N LYS A 129 8.48 1.15 9.92
CA LYS A 129 8.96 2.54 9.81
C LYS A 129 8.10 3.37 8.84
N THR A 130 7.82 2.83 7.65
CA THR A 130 6.99 3.48 6.63
C THR A 130 5.56 3.70 7.12
N ALA A 131 4.96 2.70 7.76
CA ALA A 131 3.61 2.81 8.31
C ALA A 131 3.52 3.88 9.39
N ARG A 132 4.50 3.96 10.29
CA ARG A 132 4.56 5.01 11.32
C ARG A 132 4.75 6.40 10.73
N ALA A 133 5.61 6.56 9.72
CA ALA A 133 5.92 7.85 9.12
C ALA A 133 4.78 8.41 8.27
N LYS A 134 4.05 7.58 7.53
CA LYS A 134 3.08 8.01 6.51
C LYS A 134 1.68 7.43 6.66
N GLY A 135 1.46 6.55 7.62
CA GLY A 135 0.18 5.87 7.80
C GLY A 135 -0.98 6.83 8.00
N GLN A 136 -0.86 7.78 8.95
CA GLN A 136 -1.90 8.76 9.23
C GLN A 136 -2.20 9.63 8.00
N GLN A 137 -1.18 10.19 7.35
CA GLN A 137 -1.34 10.99 6.13
C GLN A 137 -2.12 10.25 5.04
N VAL A 138 -1.86 8.96 4.88
CA VAL A 138 -2.55 8.13 3.89
C VAL A 138 -4.00 7.89 4.28
N MET A 139 -4.27 7.63 5.55
CA MET A 139 -5.64 7.42 6.04
C MET A 139 -6.50 8.67 5.85
N ASP A 140 -5.99 9.85 6.22
CA ASP A 140 -6.68 11.13 6.03
C ASP A 140 -6.97 11.37 4.54
N SER A 141 -5.98 11.09 3.67
CA SER A 141 -6.17 11.17 2.22
C SER A 141 -7.23 10.21 1.70
N VAL A 142 -7.31 8.98 2.23
CA VAL A 142 -8.35 8.00 1.87
C VAL A 142 -9.72 8.52 2.29
N ILE A 143 -9.87 8.94 3.55
CA ILE A 143 -11.14 9.43 4.10
C ILE A 143 -11.66 10.61 3.27
N ASN A 144 -10.81 11.61 3.01
CA ASN A 144 -11.19 12.80 2.24
C ASN A 144 -11.63 12.45 0.81
N LYS A 145 -10.91 11.53 0.14
CA LYS A 145 -11.30 11.09 -1.20
C LYS A 145 -12.60 10.28 -1.20
N LEU A 146 -12.84 9.47 -0.17
CA LEU A 146 -14.09 8.73 -0.02
C LEU A 146 -15.26 9.70 0.22
N LYS A 147 -15.13 10.68 1.11
CA LYS A 147 -16.14 11.73 1.32
C LYS A 147 -16.49 12.43 0.00
N THR A 148 -15.49 12.86 -0.77
CA THR A 148 -15.71 13.48 -2.09
C THR A 148 -16.43 12.57 -3.09
N ILE A 149 -16.13 11.27 -3.11
CA ILE A 149 -16.80 10.31 -4.00
C ILE A 149 -18.29 10.17 -3.61
N ILE A 150 -18.55 10.09 -2.31
CA ILE A 150 -19.90 9.98 -1.76
C ILE A 150 -20.72 11.22 -2.13
N GLU A 151 -20.23 12.43 -1.80
CA GLU A 151 -20.87 13.70 -2.08
C GLU A 151 -21.22 13.87 -3.57
N LYS A 152 -20.27 13.58 -4.46
CA LYS A 152 -20.50 13.64 -5.92
C LYS A 152 -21.60 12.70 -6.40
N ARG A 153 -21.78 11.56 -5.76
CA ARG A 153 -22.84 10.63 -6.13
C ARG A 153 -24.19 11.01 -5.56
N PHE A 154 -24.24 11.51 -4.33
CA PHE A 154 -25.47 12.08 -3.79
C PHE A 154 -25.99 13.23 -4.64
N ALA A 155 -25.12 14.17 -5.00
CA ALA A 155 -25.49 15.29 -5.86
C ALA A 155 -26.03 14.85 -7.25
N LYS A 156 -25.60 13.70 -7.78
CA LYS A 156 -26.15 13.14 -9.03
C LYS A 156 -27.48 12.43 -8.89
N ARG A 157 -27.85 11.98 -7.69
CA ARG A 157 -29.14 11.31 -7.45
C ARG A 157 -30.27 12.30 -7.11
N MET A 158 -29.91 13.50 -6.68
CA MET A 158 -30.86 14.56 -6.35
C MET A 158 -31.23 15.44 -7.56
N LYS A 159 -30.62 15.22 -8.72
CA LYS A 159 -30.98 15.77 -10.02
C LYS A 159 -31.73 14.74 -10.85
#